data_2bcb424baf8e2b546bd027ca6dfdae0f
#
_entry.id   2bcb424baf8e2b546bd027ca6dfdae0f
#
_cell.length_a   1.000
_cell.length_b   1.000
_cell.length_c   1.000
_cell.angle_alpha   90.00
_cell.angle_beta   90.00
_cell.angle_gamma   90.00
#
_symmetry.space_group_name_H-M   'P 1'
#
loop_
_entity.id
_entity.type
_entity.pdbx_description
1 polymer ?
#
loop_
_entity_poly.entity_id
_entity_poly.type
_entity_poly.pdbx_seq_one_letter_code
_entity_poly.pdbx_strand_id
1 'polypeptide(L)'
;VYQTLSQQMNDFMKNGFDVILEHQDTILAKWNDRLIQMQQRKSNSAPLLESVVDFFSQWLFSENESIEDFFIELKENWKNIDHSPSSELIFFITLLENAVHETIQSNGNDSYWKHQSVQYLFSKISEELFGESTRENLDMNTFLEQLVHSRQIKIDWVATLVKSDGGFRVMKVYSKKDLPPDFAEKEITANSLFALSELLLDLIPSESGKTFPIPWEEKILLFCTEETESQILPFITYTLQMFQTGERALKSTKEEQLWKDSVILFNEWIMRSKTLNEALENITSGFVNYLPFKRCGLFSYSNTEQIGFGLYGHHLNTELIQKINEDINNLPIIKKSLQKLQLLGERIKKVHPIYMAEASGGLPIQYVQQFELKSIVIAPIYVPSESKLIGAAFLDQGPGQQFEVSRDTYTTLMKFGQSAGEILAKFGAVNRKNTSNGLTHLSSREIEVLKLVAEGASTIEAADQLHLSEYTVRDYISTIMQKMNAKNRTEAIVKAIRSGII
;
A
#
# COMPACT_ATOMS: atom_id res chain seq x y z
N VAL A 1 -8.40 5.60 12.41
CA VAL A 1 -8.81 5.15 11.06
C VAL A 1 -7.64 4.40 10.48
N TYR A 2 -7.83 3.13 10.16
CA TYR A 2 -6.80 2.30 9.53
C TYR A 2 -6.55 2.78 8.12
N GLN A 3 -5.29 2.97 7.77
CA GLN A 3 -4.89 3.22 6.40
C GLN A 3 -4.98 1.89 5.63
N THR A 4 -5.79 1.84 4.60
CA THR A 4 -5.92 0.67 3.72
C THR A 4 -4.89 0.74 2.60
N LEU A 5 -4.61 -0.37 1.93
CA LEU A 5 -3.74 -0.35 0.74
C LEU A 5 -4.31 0.56 -0.34
N SER A 6 -5.63 0.57 -0.53
CA SER A 6 -6.29 1.46 -1.49
C SER A 6 -6.03 2.93 -1.17
N GLN A 7 -6.15 3.33 0.11
CA GLN A 7 -5.81 4.70 0.54
C GLN A 7 -4.33 5.00 0.29
N GLN A 8 -3.43 4.07 0.63
CA GLN A 8 -2.00 4.23 0.39
C GLN A 8 -1.67 4.43 -1.10
N MET A 9 -2.29 3.64 -1.98
CA MET A 9 -2.07 3.75 -3.43
C MET A 9 -2.72 5.02 -4.01
N ASN A 10 -3.85 5.45 -3.46
CA ASN A 10 -4.47 6.74 -3.81
C ASN A 10 -3.59 7.91 -3.37
N ASP A 11 -3.02 7.88 -2.15
CA ASP A 11 -2.07 8.88 -1.68
C ASP A 11 -0.80 8.90 -2.55
N PHE A 12 -0.35 7.73 -3.02
CA PHE A 12 0.77 7.64 -3.95
C PHE A 12 0.47 8.29 -5.31
N MET A 13 -0.72 8.05 -5.88
CA MET A 13 -1.15 8.72 -7.12
C MET A 13 -1.32 10.23 -6.92
N LYS A 14 -1.86 10.65 -5.75
CA LYS A 14 -2.01 12.06 -5.40
C LYS A 14 -0.68 12.80 -5.40
N ASN A 15 0.39 12.20 -4.88
CA ASN A 15 1.73 12.79 -4.97
C ASN A 15 2.17 13.02 -6.41
N GLY A 16 1.83 12.13 -7.35
CA GLY A 16 2.07 12.33 -8.79
C GLY A 16 1.26 13.50 -9.36
N PHE A 17 0.02 13.64 -8.90
CA PHE A 17 -0.87 14.70 -9.29
C PHE A 17 -0.39 16.07 -8.77
N ASP A 18 0.02 16.14 -7.49
CA ASP A 18 0.55 17.36 -6.87
C ASP A 18 1.79 17.88 -7.61
N VAL A 19 2.65 16.98 -8.10
CA VAL A 19 3.83 17.35 -8.93
C VAL A 19 3.39 18.01 -10.25
N ILE A 20 2.32 17.53 -10.85
CA ILE A 20 1.78 18.10 -12.10
C ILE A 20 1.22 19.50 -11.86
N LEU A 21 0.44 19.67 -10.79
CA LEU A 21 -0.14 20.96 -10.40
C LEU A 21 0.92 22.00 -10.04
N GLU A 22 1.96 21.59 -9.28
CA GLU A 22 3.07 22.48 -8.89
C GLU A 22 3.80 23.09 -10.08
N HIS A 23 3.84 22.38 -11.23
CA HIS A 23 4.63 22.78 -12.40
C HIS A 23 3.80 22.94 -13.68
N GLN A 24 2.52 23.18 -13.55
CA GLN A 24 1.52 23.22 -14.60
C GLN A 24 1.96 24.02 -15.85
N ASP A 25 2.34 25.27 -15.69
CA ASP A 25 2.68 26.16 -16.82
C ASP A 25 3.90 25.64 -17.61
N THR A 26 4.90 25.13 -16.88
CA THR A 26 6.12 24.59 -17.50
C THR A 26 5.83 23.30 -18.26
N ILE A 27 4.99 22.43 -17.71
CA ILE A 27 4.59 21.16 -18.33
C ILE A 27 3.78 21.44 -19.60
N LEU A 28 2.80 22.35 -19.53
CA LEU A 28 1.98 22.74 -20.69
C LEU A 28 2.84 23.36 -21.81
N ALA A 29 3.77 24.24 -21.48
CA ALA A 29 4.68 24.83 -22.46
C ALA A 29 5.50 23.76 -23.18
N LYS A 30 6.15 22.84 -22.43
CA LYS A 30 6.95 21.75 -23.00
C LYS A 30 6.12 20.77 -23.84
N TRP A 31 4.90 20.47 -23.38
CA TRP A 31 4.00 19.59 -24.11
C TRP A 31 3.55 20.22 -25.41
N ASN A 32 3.09 21.48 -25.40
CA ASN A 32 2.69 22.24 -26.59
C ASN A 32 3.82 22.37 -27.60
N ASP A 33 5.05 22.66 -27.18
CA ASP A 33 6.20 22.73 -28.07
C ASP A 33 6.42 21.40 -28.83
N ARG A 34 6.25 20.28 -28.16
CA ARG A 34 6.37 18.96 -28.79
C ARG A 34 5.23 18.67 -29.77
N LEU A 35 4.02 19.07 -29.40
CA LEU A 35 2.86 18.91 -30.26
C LEU A 35 2.99 19.74 -31.53
N ILE A 36 3.47 21.00 -31.46
CA ILE A 36 3.74 21.86 -32.60
C ILE A 36 4.81 21.26 -33.53
N GLN A 37 5.90 20.73 -32.97
CA GLN A 37 6.95 20.03 -33.75
C GLN A 37 6.40 18.83 -34.53
N MET A 38 5.38 18.17 -34.00
CA MET A 38 4.73 17.05 -34.66
C MET A 38 3.74 17.49 -35.75
N GLN A 39 2.95 18.56 -35.51
CA GLN A 39 2.02 19.10 -36.51
C GLN A 39 2.76 19.50 -37.81
N GLN A 40 3.98 20.01 -37.67
CA GLN A 40 4.81 20.34 -38.84
C GLN A 40 5.20 19.11 -39.68
N ARG A 41 5.10 17.91 -39.10
CA ARG A 41 5.43 16.62 -39.76
C ARG A 41 4.22 15.84 -40.30
N LYS A 42 2.99 16.10 -39.80
CA LYS A 42 1.75 15.42 -40.18
C LYS A 42 0.58 16.41 -40.26
N SER A 43 0.14 16.74 -41.45
CA SER A 43 -0.83 17.80 -41.77
C SER A 43 -2.29 17.49 -41.39
N ASN A 44 -2.66 16.27 -41.00
CA ASN A 44 -4.08 15.86 -40.87
C ASN A 44 -4.60 15.71 -39.42
N SER A 45 -3.80 15.94 -38.39
CA SER A 45 -4.18 15.68 -36.99
C SER A 45 -4.56 16.91 -36.17
N ALA A 46 -4.66 18.09 -36.78
CA ALA A 46 -4.81 19.35 -36.06
C ALA A 46 -6.11 19.50 -35.20
N PRO A 47 -7.32 19.15 -35.69
CA PRO A 47 -8.55 19.32 -34.88
C PRO A 47 -8.60 18.41 -33.64
N LEU A 48 -8.08 17.20 -33.79
CA LEU A 48 -8.01 16.22 -32.71
C LEU A 48 -7.07 16.65 -31.61
N LEU A 49 -5.95 17.22 -32.00
CA LEU A 49 -4.92 17.69 -31.11
C LEU A 49 -5.44 18.80 -30.19
N GLU A 50 -6.19 19.77 -30.74
CA GLU A 50 -6.81 20.85 -29.97
C GLU A 50 -7.79 20.29 -28.92
N SER A 51 -8.67 19.37 -29.31
CA SER A 51 -9.63 18.77 -28.40
C SER A 51 -8.98 17.99 -27.25
N VAL A 52 -7.89 17.27 -27.53
CA VAL A 52 -7.13 16.52 -26.50
C VAL A 52 -6.36 17.47 -25.60
N VAL A 53 -5.74 18.51 -26.13
CA VAL A 53 -5.03 19.52 -25.33
C VAL A 53 -5.99 20.28 -24.42
N ASP A 54 -7.13 20.71 -24.95
CA ASP A 54 -8.17 21.40 -24.18
C ASP A 54 -8.72 20.49 -23.06
N PHE A 55 -8.99 19.23 -23.39
CA PHE A 55 -9.44 18.25 -22.41
C PHE A 55 -8.44 18.08 -21.26
N PHE A 56 -7.19 17.75 -21.54
CA PHE A 56 -6.19 17.57 -20.50
C PHE A 56 -5.85 18.88 -19.78
N SER A 57 -5.89 20.03 -20.44
CA SER A 57 -5.65 21.32 -19.81
C SER A 57 -6.74 21.72 -18.84
N GLN A 58 -8.01 21.46 -19.17
CA GLN A 58 -9.12 21.76 -18.27
C GLN A 58 -9.18 20.79 -17.09
N TRP A 59 -8.81 19.56 -17.31
CA TRP A 59 -9.13 18.47 -16.42
C TRP A 59 -7.95 18.02 -15.53
N LEU A 60 -6.74 17.87 -16.10
CA LEU A 60 -5.54 17.46 -15.33
C LEU A 60 -5.05 18.58 -14.39
N PHE A 61 -5.43 19.81 -14.68
CA PHE A 61 -5.03 20.99 -13.91
C PHE A 61 -6.18 21.60 -13.09
N SER A 62 -7.33 20.93 -13.00
CA SER A 62 -8.40 21.32 -12.09
C SER A 62 -8.10 20.87 -10.66
N GLU A 63 -8.49 21.66 -9.66
CA GLU A 63 -8.45 21.27 -8.26
C GLU A 63 -9.56 20.25 -8.00
N ASN A 64 -9.22 18.96 -8.03
CA ASN A 64 -10.13 17.89 -7.68
C ASN A 64 -9.98 17.53 -6.19
N GLU A 65 -11.09 17.38 -5.47
CA GLU A 65 -11.09 17.07 -4.04
C GLU A 65 -10.62 15.65 -3.77
N SER A 66 -10.85 14.70 -4.69
CA SER A 66 -10.40 13.31 -4.55
C SER A 66 -9.90 12.70 -5.87
N ILE A 67 -8.98 11.75 -5.77
CA ILE A 67 -8.51 10.95 -6.91
C ILE A 67 -9.63 10.11 -7.54
N GLU A 68 -10.60 9.68 -6.74
CA GLU A 68 -11.73 8.88 -7.21
C GLU A 68 -12.67 9.71 -8.08
N ASP A 69 -12.99 10.93 -7.64
CA ASP A 69 -13.80 11.87 -8.42
C ASP A 69 -13.11 12.25 -9.72
N PHE A 70 -11.78 12.48 -9.67
CA PHE A 70 -10.95 12.71 -10.83
C PHE A 70 -11.09 11.59 -11.88
N PHE A 71 -11.04 10.30 -11.52
CA PHE A 71 -11.21 9.22 -12.49
C PHE A 71 -12.63 9.05 -12.99
N ILE A 72 -13.65 9.40 -12.18
CA ILE A 72 -15.05 9.39 -12.61
C ILE A 72 -15.27 10.46 -13.67
N GLU A 73 -14.87 11.69 -13.40
CA GLU A 73 -14.98 12.80 -14.35
C GLU A 73 -14.18 12.58 -15.63
N LEU A 74 -12.95 12.03 -15.50
CA LEU A 74 -12.14 11.59 -16.63
C LEU A 74 -12.94 10.72 -17.60
N LYS A 75 -13.55 9.70 -17.06
CA LYS A 75 -14.26 8.68 -17.85
C LYS A 75 -15.54 9.21 -18.49
N GLU A 76 -16.27 10.08 -17.78
CA GLU A 76 -17.49 10.72 -18.30
C GLU A 76 -17.17 11.69 -19.41
N ASN A 77 -16.19 12.56 -19.23
CA ASN A 77 -15.80 13.55 -20.22
C ASN A 77 -15.09 12.94 -21.44
N TRP A 78 -14.33 11.83 -21.23
CA TRP A 78 -13.66 11.11 -22.31
C TRP A 78 -14.63 10.51 -23.31
N LYS A 79 -15.81 10.07 -22.89
CA LYS A 79 -16.85 9.53 -23.77
C LYS A 79 -17.37 10.56 -24.79
N ASN A 80 -17.18 11.83 -24.51
CA ASN A 80 -17.62 12.94 -25.36
C ASN A 80 -16.56 13.35 -26.41
N ILE A 81 -15.34 12.83 -26.34
CA ILE A 81 -14.28 13.06 -27.32
C ILE A 81 -14.45 12.08 -28.46
N ASP A 82 -14.78 12.61 -29.63
CA ASP A 82 -15.15 11.85 -30.83
C ASP A 82 -14.04 10.91 -31.33
N HIS A 83 -14.42 9.75 -31.71
CA HIS A 83 -13.82 8.53 -32.26
C HIS A 83 -12.44 8.63 -32.94
N SER A 84 -11.41 8.92 -32.19
CA SER A 84 -10.03 8.91 -32.68
C SER A 84 -9.35 7.55 -32.47
N PRO A 85 -8.40 7.16 -33.32
CA PRO A 85 -7.66 5.92 -33.13
C PRO A 85 -6.96 5.92 -31.76
N SER A 86 -7.22 4.92 -30.93
CA SER A 86 -6.63 4.78 -29.60
C SER A 86 -5.10 4.93 -29.56
N SER A 87 -4.43 4.59 -30.66
CA SER A 87 -2.96 4.71 -30.81
C SER A 87 -2.44 6.15 -30.83
N GLU A 88 -3.20 7.12 -31.41
CA GLU A 88 -2.79 8.52 -31.40
C GLU A 88 -2.97 9.15 -30.02
N LEU A 89 -4.04 8.79 -29.35
CA LEU A 89 -4.34 9.26 -28.00
C LEU A 89 -3.33 8.75 -26.96
N ILE A 90 -2.97 7.46 -27.02
CA ILE A 90 -1.90 6.89 -26.18
C ILE A 90 -0.60 7.67 -26.38
N PHE A 91 -0.30 8.02 -27.62
CA PHE A 91 0.90 8.75 -27.94
C PHE A 91 0.88 10.18 -27.34
N PHE A 92 -0.24 10.90 -27.36
CA PHE A 92 -0.37 12.23 -26.75
C PHE A 92 -0.21 12.19 -25.23
N ILE A 93 -0.78 11.18 -24.58
CA ILE A 93 -0.62 10.95 -23.14
C ILE A 93 0.85 10.67 -22.81
N THR A 94 1.53 9.83 -23.60
CA THR A 94 2.96 9.55 -23.41
C THR A 94 3.83 10.80 -23.58
N LEU A 95 3.50 11.72 -24.53
CA LEU A 95 4.20 12.98 -24.67
C LEU A 95 3.99 13.90 -23.47
N LEU A 96 2.79 13.92 -22.89
CA LEU A 96 2.50 14.66 -21.67
C LEU A 96 3.27 14.10 -20.48
N GLU A 97 3.25 12.79 -20.27
CA GLU A 97 4.03 12.09 -19.25
C GLU A 97 5.53 12.43 -19.35
N ASN A 98 6.08 12.39 -20.55
CA ASN A 98 7.48 12.76 -20.79
C ASN A 98 7.76 14.24 -20.46
N ALA A 99 6.84 15.16 -20.74
CA ALA A 99 6.99 16.56 -20.39
C ALA A 99 7.02 16.77 -18.87
N VAL A 100 6.22 15.99 -18.12
CA VAL A 100 6.25 15.98 -16.65
C VAL A 100 7.60 15.49 -16.14
N HIS A 101 8.10 14.36 -16.65
CA HIS A 101 9.38 13.78 -16.24
C HIS A 101 10.55 14.74 -16.50
N GLU A 102 10.59 15.39 -17.64
CA GLU A 102 11.62 16.41 -17.95
C GLU A 102 11.53 17.65 -17.07
N THR A 103 10.33 17.99 -16.62
CA THR A 103 10.14 19.11 -15.72
C THR A 103 10.67 18.80 -14.32
N ILE A 104 10.42 17.58 -13.82
CA ILE A 104 10.99 17.10 -12.56
C ILE A 104 12.54 17.13 -12.61
N GLN A 105 13.14 16.63 -13.70
CA GLN A 105 14.60 16.64 -13.87
C GLN A 105 15.20 18.05 -13.91
N SER A 106 14.52 18.99 -14.60
CA SER A 106 15.03 20.37 -14.77
C SER A 106 15.06 21.16 -13.47
N ASN A 107 14.21 20.84 -12.50
CA ASN A 107 14.04 21.61 -11.27
C ASN A 107 14.99 21.21 -10.13
N GLY A 108 15.96 20.32 -10.39
CA GLY A 108 17.01 19.95 -9.43
C GLY A 108 16.53 19.14 -8.21
N ASN A 109 15.25 18.85 -8.13
CA ASN A 109 14.62 18.07 -7.06
C ASN A 109 14.28 16.67 -7.60
N ASP A 110 15.25 16.06 -8.31
CA ASP A 110 15.14 14.76 -8.99
C ASP A 110 14.99 13.62 -7.95
N SER A 111 13.77 13.48 -7.44
CA SER A 111 13.39 12.36 -6.59
C SER A 111 12.75 11.28 -7.45
N TYR A 112 13.35 10.11 -7.50
CA TYR A 112 12.76 8.95 -8.19
C TYR A 112 11.33 8.64 -7.73
N TRP A 113 11.05 8.87 -6.49
CA TRP A 113 9.70 8.76 -5.92
C TRP A 113 8.68 9.58 -6.71
N LYS A 114 9.01 10.84 -7.06
CA LYS A 114 8.17 11.70 -7.88
C LYS A 114 7.98 11.11 -9.29
N HIS A 115 9.04 10.64 -9.92
CA HIS A 115 8.94 9.99 -11.22
C HIS A 115 8.07 8.74 -11.19
N GLN A 116 8.22 7.91 -10.17
CA GLN A 116 7.45 6.68 -10.02
C GLN A 116 5.96 6.95 -9.74
N SER A 117 5.64 7.96 -8.91
CA SER A 117 4.25 8.34 -8.65
C SER A 117 3.56 8.90 -9.89
N VAL A 118 4.26 9.71 -10.70
CA VAL A 118 3.79 10.20 -11.99
C VAL A 118 3.57 9.03 -12.97
N GLN A 119 4.53 8.16 -13.14
CA GLN A 119 4.42 7.00 -14.02
C GLN A 119 3.23 6.11 -13.63
N TYR A 120 3.04 5.87 -12.33
CA TYR A 120 1.90 5.08 -11.84
C TYR A 120 0.56 5.78 -12.11
N LEU A 121 0.48 7.10 -11.90
CA LEU A 121 -0.72 7.90 -12.23
C LEU A 121 -1.05 7.79 -13.73
N PHE A 122 -0.08 8.01 -14.62
CA PHE A 122 -0.29 7.91 -16.08
C PHE A 122 -0.63 6.49 -16.54
N SER A 123 -0.08 5.46 -15.88
CA SER A 123 -0.48 4.07 -16.10
C SER A 123 -1.96 3.86 -15.78
N LYS A 124 -2.44 4.40 -14.65
CA LYS A 124 -3.86 4.31 -14.27
C LYS A 124 -4.78 5.13 -15.15
N ILE A 125 -4.37 6.32 -15.57
CA ILE A 125 -5.08 7.12 -16.58
C ILE A 125 -5.24 6.31 -17.87
N SER A 126 -4.15 5.72 -18.35
CA SER A 126 -4.18 4.90 -19.57
C SER A 126 -5.07 3.65 -19.42
N GLU A 127 -5.04 2.99 -18.26
CA GLU A 127 -5.89 1.83 -17.96
C GLU A 127 -7.38 2.21 -17.95
N GLU A 128 -7.76 3.36 -17.39
CA GLU A 128 -9.14 3.83 -17.35
C GLU A 128 -9.64 4.32 -18.72
N LEU A 129 -8.79 4.93 -19.54
CA LEU A 129 -9.16 5.46 -20.84
C LEU A 129 -9.19 4.39 -21.94
N PHE A 130 -8.26 3.43 -21.92
CA PHE A 130 -8.06 2.46 -23.00
C PHE A 130 -8.26 1.00 -22.56
N GLY A 131 -8.44 0.73 -21.26
CA GLY A 131 -8.84 -0.57 -20.76
C GLY A 131 -10.15 -1.00 -21.41
N GLU A 132 -10.22 -2.24 -21.89
CA GLU A 132 -11.38 -2.76 -22.61
C GLU A 132 -12.69 -2.35 -21.92
N SER A 133 -13.56 -1.67 -22.67
CA SER A 133 -14.84 -1.11 -22.22
C SER A 133 -15.91 -2.19 -21.88
N THR A 134 -15.50 -3.42 -21.66
CA THR A 134 -16.34 -4.55 -21.23
C THR A 134 -16.51 -4.65 -19.70
N ARG A 135 -15.84 -3.79 -18.92
CA ARG A 135 -16.16 -3.63 -17.50
C ARG A 135 -17.20 -2.52 -17.33
N GLU A 136 -18.42 -2.76 -17.82
CA GLU A 136 -19.57 -2.01 -17.32
C GLU A 136 -19.46 -2.04 -15.79
N ASN A 137 -19.40 -0.86 -15.17
CA ASN A 137 -19.51 -0.76 -13.73
C ASN A 137 -20.78 -1.52 -13.33
N LEU A 138 -20.62 -2.63 -12.65
CA LEU A 138 -21.73 -3.35 -12.04
C LEU A 138 -22.19 -2.48 -10.84
N ASP A 139 -22.78 -1.33 -11.15
CA ASP A 139 -23.37 -0.43 -10.18
C ASP A 139 -24.83 -0.83 -9.96
N MET A 140 -25.23 -0.85 -8.69
CA MET A 140 -26.59 -1.20 -8.29
C MET A 140 -27.65 -0.32 -8.99
N ASN A 141 -27.36 0.95 -9.22
CA ASN A 141 -28.28 1.87 -9.89
C ASN A 141 -28.52 1.43 -11.34
N THR A 142 -27.44 1.19 -12.09
CA THR A 142 -27.50 0.68 -13.46
C THR A 142 -28.19 -0.68 -13.52
N PHE A 143 -27.89 -1.56 -12.56
CA PHE A 143 -28.53 -2.87 -12.47
C PHE A 143 -30.05 -2.76 -12.24
N LEU A 144 -30.51 -1.93 -11.32
CA LEU A 144 -31.94 -1.73 -11.04
C LEU A 144 -32.65 -1.07 -12.22
N GLU A 145 -31.99 -0.14 -12.91
CA GLU A 145 -32.53 0.49 -14.11
C GLU A 145 -32.72 -0.53 -15.25
N GLN A 146 -31.71 -1.35 -15.51
CA GLN A 146 -31.79 -2.44 -16.48
C GLN A 146 -32.86 -3.47 -16.11
N LEU A 147 -32.98 -3.80 -14.81
CA LEU A 147 -33.98 -4.74 -14.31
C LEU A 147 -35.41 -4.25 -14.58
N VAL A 148 -35.68 -2.97 -14.32
CA VAL A 148 -36.99 -2.34 -14.59
C VAL A 148 -37.26 -2.30 -16.07
N HIS A 149 -36.29 -1.99 -16.93
CA HIS A 149 -36.46 -1.93 -18.38
C HIS A 149 -36.41 -3.31 -19.09
N SER A 150 -36.17 -4.37 -18.33
CA SER A 150 -36.18 -5.74 -18.87
C SER A 150 -37.55 -6.10 -19.49
N ARG A 151 -37.51 -6.71 -20.69
CA ARG A 151 -38.72 -7.23 -21.35
C ARG A 151 -39.15 -8.58 -20.79
N GLN A 152 -38.30 -9.25 -20.06
CA GLN A 152 -38.55 -10.61 -19.56
C GLN A 152 -39.26 -10.63 -18.22
N ILE A 153 -39.25 -9.50 -17.49
CA ILE A 153 -39.82 -9.36 -16.17
C ILE A 153 -40.78 -8.15 -16.17
N LYS A 154 -41.98 -8.36 -15.67
CA LYS A 154 -42.97 -7.31 -15.58
C LYS A 154 -42.84 -6.54 -14.24
N ILE A 155 -41.75 -5.77 -14.08
CA ILE A 155 -41.58 -4.83 -12.99
C ILE A 155 -41.96 -3.44 -13.50
N ASP A 156 -42.88 -2.77 -12.85
CA ASP A 156 -43.31 -1.41 -13.21
C ASP A 156 -42.28 -0.36 -12.67
N TRP A 157 -41.89 -0.52 -11.43
CA TRP A 157 -40.89 0.34 -10.79
C TRP A 157 -40.22 -0.35 -9.60
N VAL A 158 -39.06 0.16 -9.22
CA VAL A 158 -38.32 -0.21 -8.01
C VAL A 158 -37.92 1.05 -7.24
N ALA A 159 -38.20 1.10 -5.94
CA ALA A 159 -37.76 2.16 -5.08
C ALA A 159 -36.68 1.67 -4.09
N THR A 160 -35.62 2.45 -3.92
CA THR A 160 -34.63 2.23 -2.87
C THR A 160 -34.98 3.03 -1.63
N LEU A 161 -35.06 2.36 -0.50
CA LEU A 161 -35.50 2.93 0.77
C LEU A 161 -34.42 2.79 1.83
N VAL A 162 -34.34 3.77 2.74
CA VAL A 162 -33.48 3.74 3.92
C VAL A 162 -34.32 3.95 5.17
N LYS A 163 -33.95 3.27 6.23
CA LYS A 163 -34.57 3.48 7.56
C LYS A 163 -34.04 4.79 8.15
N SER A 164 -34.95 5.66 8.59
CA SER A 164 -34.64 6.95 9.27
C SER A 164 -35.29 7.01 10.67
N ASP A 165 -34.91 8.02 11.46
CA ASP A 165 -35.48 8.25 12.79
C ASP A 165 -36.98 8.55 12.71
N GLY A 166 -37.78 7.51 12.78
CA GLY A 166 -39.26 7.62 12.76
C GLY A 166 -39.96 6.95 11.59
N GLY A 167 -39.22 6.23 10.70
CA GLY A 167 -39.83 5.52 9.57
C GLY A 167 -38.91 5.16 8.46
N PHE A 168 -39.38 5.31 7.22
CA PHE A 168 -38.66 5.00 6.00
C PHE A 168 -38.66 6.20 5.05
N ARG A 169 -37.54 6.39 4.34
CA ARG A 169 -37.38 7.46 3.37
C ARG A 169 -36.98 6.84 1.99
N VAL A 170 -37.59 7.38 0.94
CA VAL A 170 -37.24 7.04 -0.44
C VAL A 170 -35.95 7.76 -0.84
N MET A 171 -34.99 6.99 -1.34
CA MET A 171 -33.73 7.54 -1.83
C MET A 171 -33.78 7.76 -3.35
N LYS A 172 -34.24 6.77 -4.10
CA LYS A 172 -34.33 6.82 -5.56
C LYS A 172 -35.41 5.87 -6.06
N VAL A 173 -36.03 6.21 -7.19
CA VAL A 173 -36.99 5.38 -7.86
C VAL A 173 -36.58 5.16 -9.31
N TYR A 174 -36.68 3.94 -9.78
CA TYR A 174 -36.48 3.50 -11.15
C TYR A 174 -37.82 3.05 -11.72
N SER A 175 -38.26 3.63 -12.81
CA SER A 175 -39.59 3.38 -13.37
C SER A 175 -39.55 3.28 -14.89
N LYS A 176 -40.38 2.43 -15.49
CA LYS A 176 -40.61 2.38 -16.93
C LYS A 176 -41.32 3.63 -17.48
N LYS A 177 -42.14 4.24 -16.66
CA LYS A 177 -42.96 5.41 -17.03
C LYS A 177 -42.30 6.64 -16.44
N ASP A 178 -42.46 7.78 -17.09
CA ASP A 178 -41.95 9.04 -16.60
C ASP A 178 -42.51 9.37 -15.21
N LEU A 179 -41.66 9.72 -14.29
CA LEU A 179 -42.04 10.16 -12.96
C LEU A 179 -42.63 11.58 -13.00
N PRO A 180 -43.60 11.91 -12.16
CA PRO A 180 -44.13 13.26 -12.06
C PRO A 180 -42.99 14.29 -11.86
N PRO A 181 -43.06 15.49 -12.50
CA PRO A 181 -42.00 16.50 -12.39
C PRO A 181 -41.62 16.87 -10.96
N ASP A 182 -42.61 16.90 -10.07
CA ASP A 182 -42.42 17.23 -8.64
C ASP A 182 -41.82 16.09 -7.80
N PHE A 183 -41.60 14.90 -8.38
CA PHE A 183 -41.15 13.73 -7.63
C PHE A 183 -39.69 13.83 -7.17
N ALA A 184 -38.83 14.46 -7.97
CA ALA A 184 -37.42 14.62 -7.67
C ALA A 184 -37.13 15.67 -6.56
N GLU A 185 -38.07 16.61 -6.32
CA GLU A 185 -37.91 17.68 -5.34
C GLU A 185 -38.53 17.37 -3.98
N LYS A 186 -39.31 16.31 -3.86
CA LYS A 186 -40.05 15.96 -2.61
C LYS A 186 -39.34 14.87 -1.84
N GLU A 187 -39.01 15.15 -0.61
CA GLU A 187 -38.59 14.11 0.34
C GLU A 187 -39.78 13.25 0.75
N ILE A 188 -39.85 12.02 0.21
CA ILE A 188 -40.95 11.08 0.48
C ILE A 188 -40.61 10.20 1.67
N THR A 189 -41.33 10.37 2.75
CA THR A 189 -41.16 9.64 4.02
C THR A 189 -42.47 9.09 4.54
N ALA A 190 -42.45 7.96 5.22
CA ALA A 190 -43.60 7.41 5.91
C ALA A 190 -43.18 6.60 7.15
N ASN A 191 -44.07 6.51 8.14
CA ASN A 191 -43.81 5.83 9.41
C ASN A 191 -43.74 4.29 9.30
N SER A 192 -44.25 3.73 8.20
CA SER A 192 -44.21 2.28 7.93
C SER A 192 -44.01 1.98 6.47
N LEU A 193 -43.47 0.79 6.16
CA LEU A 193 -43.34 0.31 4.79
C LEU A 193 -44.67 0.20 4.05
N PHE A 194 -45.73 -0.18 4.75
CA PHE A 194 -47.04 -0.28 4.17
C PHE A 194 -47.58 1.11 3.75
N ALA A 195 -47.50 2.10 4.62
CA ALA A 195 -47.91 3.47 4.29
C ALA A 195 -47.08 4.07 3.15
N LEU A 196 -45.77 3.75 3.11
CA LEU A 196 -44.88 4.18 2.02
C LEU A 196 -45.24 3.50 0.71
N SER A 197 -45.58 2.21 0.74
CA SER A 197 -46.04 1.45 -0.44
C SER A 197 -47.31 2.06 -1.03
N GLU A 198 -48.33 2.30 -0.22
CA GLU A 198 -49.58 2.93 -0.67
C GLU A 198 -49.31 4.30 -1.30
N LEU A 199 -48.51 5.12 -0.63
CA LEU A 199 -48.16 6.46 -1.12
C LEU A 199 -47.41 6.40 -2.47
N LEU A 200 -46.48 5.44 -2.67
CA LEU A 200 -45.78 5.28 -3.93
C LEU A 200 -46.66 4.73 -5.03
N LEU A 201 -47.63 3.85 -4.72
CA LEU A 201 -48.62 3.36 -5.68
C LEU A 201 -49.55 4.48 -6.18
N ASP A 202 -49.88 5.43 -5.31
CA ASP A 202 -50.69 6.59 -5.70
C ASP A 202 -49.92 7.62 -6.52
N LEU A 203 -48.59 7.73 -6.29
CA LEU A 203 -47.74 8.72 -6.95
C LEU A 203 -47.16 8.24 -8.26
N ILE A 204 -46.84 6.95 -8.39
CA ILE A 204 -46.16 6.38 -9.55
C ILE A 204 -47.14 5.57 -10.38
N PRO A 205 -47.37 5.91 -11.66
CA PRO A 205 -48.25 5.15 -12.55
C PRO A 205 -47.83 3.68 -12.67
N SER A 206 -48.62 2.77 -12.12
CA SER A 206 -48.40 1.32 -12.20
C SER A 206 -49.63 0.63 -12.82
N GLU A 207 -49.40 -0.53 -13.46
CA GLU A 207 -50.45 -1.35 -14.03
C GLU A 207 -51.06 -2.33 -13.02
N SER A 208 -50.35 -2.64 -11.94
CA SER A 208 -50.73 -3.70 -11.01
C SER A 208 -50.84 -3.19 -9.60
N GLY A 209 -50.80 -2.56 -8.89
CA GLY A 209 -50.99 -2.21 -7.48
C GLY A 209 -50.41 -3.19 -6.42
N LYS A 210 -49.46 -4.07 -6.81
CA LYS A 210 -48.82 -5.00 -5.86
C LYS A 210 -47.35 -4.62 -5.64
N THR A 211 -47.00 -4.45 -4.38
CA THR A 211 -45.61 -4.16 -4.00
C THR A 211 -45.11 -5.19 -2.99
N PHE A 212 -43.79 -5.47 -3.03
CA PHE A 212 -43.14 -6.31 -2.04
C PHE A 212 -41.74 -5.80 -1.74
N PRO A 213 -41.31 -5.79 -0.46
CA PRO A 213 -40.00 -5.34 -0.04
C PRO A 213 -38.98 -6.50 -0.04
N ILE A 214 -37.77 -6.21 -0.49
CA ILE A 214 -36.60 -7.09 -0.36
C ILE A 214 -35.51 -6.35 0.41
N PRO A 215 -35.09 -6.87 1.57
CA PRO A 215 -33.94 -6.32 2.29
C PRO A 215 -32.66 -6.47 1.46
N TRP A 216 -31.86 -5.39 1.39
CA TRP A 216 -30.58 -5.37 0.70
C TRP A 216 -29.58 -4.52 1.47
N GLU A 217 -28.62 -5.16 2.15
CA GLU A 217 -27.66 -4.50 3.03
C GLU A 217 -28.35 -3.57 4.05
N GLU A 218 -28.03 -2.26 4.08
CA GLU A 218 -28.68 -1.27 4.94
C GLU A 218 -29.93 -0.62 4.30
N LYS A 219 -30.31 -1.06 3.10
CA LYS A 219 -31.43 -0.53 2.32
C LYS A 219 -32.55 -1.56 2.19
N ILE A 220 -33.69 -1.10 1.73
CA ILE A 220 -34.81 -1.95 1.33
C ILE A 220 -35.14 -1.61 -0.13
N LEU A 221 -35.24 -2.62 -0.97
CA LEU A 221 -35.70 -2.51 -2.33
C LEU A 221 -37.19 -2.82 -2.35
N LEU A 222 -38.03 -1.85 -2.72
CA LEU A 222 -39.46 -2.03 -2.86
C LEU A 222 -39.80 -2.19 -4.34
N PHE A 223 -40.30 -3.34 -4.71
CA PHE A 223 -40.66 -3.69 -6.09
C PHE A 223 -42.16 -3.54 -6.30
N CYS A 224 -42.56 -3.01 -7.46
CA CYS A 224 -43.94 -3.02 -7.95
C CYS A 224 -44.04 -3.86 -9.21
N THR A 225 -45.00 -4.82 -9.26
CA THR A 225 -45.16 -5.77 -10.36
C THR A 225 -46.60 -6.29 -10.46
N GLU A 226 -46.99 -6.71 -11.67
CA GLU A 226 -48.24 -7.44 -11.92
C GLU A 226 -48.14 -8.91 -11.50
N GLU A 227 -46.95 -9.50 -11.45
CA GLU A 227 -46.77 -10.91 -11.18
C GLU A 227 -47.03 -11.26 -9.72
N THR A 228 -47.35 -12.50 -9.44
CA THR A 228 -47.54 -12.94 -8.04
C THR A 228 -46.20 -13.05 -7.36
N GLU A 229 -46.13 -12.74 -6.08
CA GLU A 229 -44.94 -12.78 -5.24
C GLU A 229 -44.21 -14.15 -5.35
N SER A 230 -44.96 -15.24 -5.36
CA SER A 230 -44.41 -16.60 -5.47
C SER A 230 -43.69 -16.87 -6.80
N GLN A 231 -44.02 -16.16 -7.88
CA GLN A 231 -43.39 -16.33 -9.19
C GLN A 231 -42.18 -15.45 -9.37
N ILE A 232 -42.24 -14.19 -8.92
CA ILE A 232 -41.19 -13.21 -9.19
C ILE A 232 -40.08 -13.17 -8.13
N LEU A 233 -40.42 -13.41 -6.85
CA LEU A 233 -39.50 -13.33 -5.73
C LEU A 233 -38.28 -14.25 -5.89
N PRO A 234 -38.41 -15.54 -6.29
CA PRO A 234 -37.24 -16.40 -6.51
C PRO A 234 -36.32 -15.87 -7.60
N PHE A 235 -36.89 -15.34 -8.68
CA PHE A 235 -36.10 -14.76 -9.76
C PHE A 235 -35.35 -13.51 -9.36
N ILE A 236 -36.01 -12.55 -8.72
CA ILE A 236 -35.35 -11.31 -8.25
C ILE A 236 -34.28 -11.66 -7.23
N THR A 237 -34.58 -12.55 -6.27
CA THR A 237 -33.58 -12.98 -5.26
C THR A 237 -32.35 -13.60 -5.92
N TYR A 238 -32.55 -14.50 -6.89
CA TYR A 238 -31.46 -15.09 -7.64
C TYR A 238 -30.62 -14.04 -8.40
N THR A 239 -31.28 -13.13 -9.10
CA THR A 239 -30.62 -12.07 -9.88
C THR A 239 -29.82 -11.12 -8.97
N LEU A 240 -30.35 -10.75 -7.82
CA LEU A 240 -29.65 -9.97 -6.81
C LEU A 240 -28.45 -10.72 -6.23
N GLN A 241 -28.57 -12.03 -5.98
CA GLN A 241 -27.43 -12.86 -5.54
C GLN A 241 -26.33 -12.93 -6.59
N MET A 242 -26.71 -13.08 -7.87
CA MET A 242 -25.74 -13.08 -8.98
C MET A 242 -25.05 -11.72 -9.09
N PHE A 243 -25.78 -10.62 -8.96
CA PHE A 243 -25.22 -9.27 -8.92
C PHE A 243 -24.20 -9.12 -7.77
N GLN A 244 -24.58 -9.49 -6.54
CA GLN A 244 -23.70 -9.42 -5.39
C GLN A 244 -22.44 -10.28 -5.54
N THR A 245 -22.57 -11.46 -6.14
CA THR A 245 -21.45 -12.35 -6.40
C THR A 245 -20.50 -11.73 -7.44
N GLY A 246 -21.04 -11.13 -8.51
CA GLY A 246 -20.27 -10.42 -9.51
C GLY A 246 -19.55 -9.20 -8.94
N GLU A 247 -20.21 -8.39 -8.14
CA GLU A 247 -19.63 -7.24 -7.47
C GLU A 247 -18.48 -7.64 -6.53
N ARG A 248 -18.67 -8.68 -5.71
CA ARG A 248 -17.61 -9.22 -4.83
C ARG A 248 -16.41 -9.75 -5.63
N ALA A 249 -16.66 -10.43 -6.74
CA ALA A 249 -15.60 -10.93 -7.61
C ALA A 249 -14.80 -9.79 -8.24
N LEU A 250 -15.45 -8.74 -8.71
CA LEU A 250 -14.79 -7.55 -9.27
C LEU A 250 -13.97 -6.80 -8.20
N LYS A 251 -14.54 -6.61 -7.01
CA LYS A 251 -13.83 -5.98 -5.89
C LYS A 251 -12.60 -6.79 -5.49
N SER A 252 -12.72 -8.11 -5.38
CA SER A 252 -11.58 -9.00 -5.08
C SER A 252 -10.49 -8.92 -6.15
N THR A 253 -10.86 -8.83 -7.42
CA THR A 253 -9.89 -8.69 -8.54
C THR A 253 -9.17 -7.35 -8.47
N LYS A 254 -9.88 -6.25 -8.17
CA LYS A 254 -9.28 -4.92 -8.04
C LYS A 254 -8.32 -4.85 -6.84
N GLU A 255 -8.70 -5.40 -5.71
CA GLU A 255 -7.82 -5.50 -4.53
C GLU A 255 -6.57 -6.34 -4.83
N GLU A 256 -6.71 -7.50 -5.48
CA GLU A 256 -5.57 -8.34 -5.88
C GLU A 256 -4.61 -7.60 -6.83
N GLN A 257 -5.13 -6.77 -7.73
CA GLN A 257 -4.33 -5.95 -8.62
C GLN A 257 -3.52 -4.91 -7.85
N LEU A 258 -4.12 -4.20 -6.89
CA LEU A 258 -3.41 -3.24 -6.03
C LEU A 258 -2.25 -3.89 -5.26
N TRP A 259 -2.44 -5.14 -4.76
CA TRP A 259 -1.37 -5.87 -4.11
C TRP A 259 -0.24 -6.25 -5.06
N LYS A 260 -0.54 -6.61 -6.29
CA LYS A 260 0.48 -6.86 -7.32
C LYS A 260 1.25 -5.59 -7.68
N ASP A 261 0.55 -4.48 -7.86
CA ASP A 261 1.15 -3.18 -8.15
C ASP A 261 2.12 -2.77 -7.03
N SER A 262 1.72 -2.89 -5.76
CA SER A 262 2.57 -2.55 -4.62
C SER A 262 3.87 -3.36 -4.58
N VAL A 263 3.81 -4.67 -4.92
CA VAL A 263 5.01 -5.53 -5.00
C VAL A 263 5.94 -5.10 -6.14
N ILE A 264 5.39 -4.75 -7.29
CA ILE A 264 6.16 -4.29 -8.45
C ILE A 264 6.88 -2.98 -8.09
N LEU A 265 6.15 -1.99 -7.60
CA LEU A 265 6.69 -0.69 -7.21
C LEU A 265 7.78 -0.82 -6.13
N PHE A 266 7.56 -1.67 -5.13
CA PHE A 266 8.57 -1.95 -4.11
C PHE A 266 9.84 -2.55 -4.71
N ASN A 267 9.72 -3.54 -5.60
CA ASN A 267 10.86 -4.17 -6.24
C ASN A 267 11.66 -3.17 -7.07
N GLU A 268 11.01 -2.33 -7.86
CA GLU A 268 11.66 -1.28 -8.64
C GLU A 268 12.40 -0.30 -7.74
N TRP A 269 11.78 0.08 -6.62
CA TRP A 269 12.37 1.00 -5.64
C TRP A 269 13.65 0.45 -5.02
N ILE A 270 13.62 -0.78 -4.50
CA ILE A 270 14.79 -1.38 -3.83
C ILE A 270 15.91 -1.78 -4.79
N MET A 271 15.58 -2.16 -6.04
CA MET A 271 16.57 -2.56 -7.04
C MET A 271 17.50 -1.43 -7.49
N ARG A 272 17.13 -0.19 -7.28
CA ARG A 272 17.96 0.99 -7.60
C ARG A 272 19.10 1.23 -6.64
N SER A 273 19.07 0.60 -5.48
CA SER A 273 20.09 0.77 -4.46
C SER A 273 21.49 0.42 -5.00
N LYS A 274 22.44 1.33 -4.89
CA LYS A 274 23.82 1.17 -5.30
C LYS A 274 24.74 0.80 -4.13
N THR A 275 24.32 1.15 -2.92
CA THR A 275 25.04 0.90 -1.66
C THR A 275 24.17 0.17 -0.67
N LEU A 276 24.79 -0.44 0.35
CA LEU A 276 24.04 -1.08 1.45
C LEU A 276 23.17 -0.07 2.20
N ASN A 277 23.67 1.14 2.46
CA ASN A 277 22.91 2.16 3.18
C ASN A 277 21.67 2.60 2.38
N GLU A 278 21.81 2.82 1.07
CA GLU A 278 20.66 3.07 0.20
C GLU A 278 19.67 1.90 0.19
N ALA A 279 20.15 0.66 0.22
CA ALA A 279 19.29 -0.51 0.29
C ALA A 279 18.49 -0.57 1.60
N LEU A 280 19.12 -0.27 2.74
CA LEU A 280 18.44 -0.22 4.04
C LEU A 280 17.37 0.87 4.07
N GLU A 281 17.69 2.06 3.56
CA GLU A 281 16.76 3.19 3.44
C GLU A 281 15.61 2.87 2.49
N ASN A 282 15.90 2.38 1.28
CA ASN A 282 14.89 2.05 0.28
C ASN A 282 13.98 0.89 0.73
N ILE A 283 14.52 -0.10 1.43
CA ILE A 283 13.69 -1.19 2.01
C ILE A 283 12.74 -0.63 3.05
N THR A 284 13.24 0.14 4.02
CA THR A 284 12.41 0.66 5.12
C THR A 284 11.37 1.67 4.64
N SER A 285 11.75 2.59 3.74
CA SER A 285 10.81 3.52 3.11
C SER A 285 9.79 2.80 2.22
N GLY A 286 10.21 1.78 1.48
CA GLY A 286 9.32 1.00 0.63
C GLY A 286 8.24 0.23 1.41
N PHE A 287 8.55 -0.30 2.60
CA PHE A 287 7.55 -0.89 3.48
C PHE A 287 6.49 0.12 3.94
N VAL A 288 6.85 1.39 4.05
CA VAL A 288 5.92 2.47 4.45
C VAL A 288 5.18 3.05 3.24
N ASN A 289 5.87 3.22 2.12
CA ASN A 289 5.32 3.88 0.93
C ASN A 289 4.33 3.02 0.14
N TYR A 290 4.52 1.70 0.13
CA TYR A 290 3.72 0.78 -0.69
C TYR A 290 2.85 -0.18 0.14
N LEU A 291 2.87 -0.09 1.45
CA LEU A 291 2.01 -0.86 2.36
C LEU A 291 1.35 0.07 3.38
N PRO A 292 0.22 -0.32 3.97
CA PRO A 292 -0.52 0.54 4.89
C PRO A 292 0.14 0.61 6.29
N PHE A 293 1.41 1.00 6.34
CA PHE A 293 2.16 1.24 7.57
C PHE A 293 2.76 2.64 7.56
N LYS A 294 3.01 3.21 8.72
CA LYS A 294 3.59 4.56 8.86
C LYS A 294 5.02 4.56 9.35
N ARG A 295 5.45 3.51 10.05
CA ARG A 295 6.81 3.39 10.57
C ARG A 295 7.37 2.01 10.26
N CYS A 296 8.68 1.95 10.00
CA CYS A 296 9.41 0.70 9.78
C CYS A 296 10.76 0.74 10.50
N GLY A 297 11.02 -0.27 11.34
CA GLY A 297 12.33 -0.57 11.90
C GLY A 297 12.89 -1.84 11.30
N LEU A 298 14.07 -1.80 10.68
CA LEU A 298 14.73 -2.96 10.09
C LEU A 298 15.79 -3.53 11.02
N PHE A 299 15.74 -4.82 11.27
CA PHE A 299 16.63 -5.54 12.16
C PHE A 299 17.29 -6.71 11.44
N SER A 300 18.55 -6.96 11.75
CA SER A 300 19.26 -8.17 11.36
C SER A 300 19.25 -9.20 12.48
N TYR A 301 19.49 -10.46 12.13
CA TYR A 301 19.54 -11.58 13.05
C TYR A 301 20.79 -12.42 12.84
N SER A 302 21.56 -12.62 13.94
CA SER A 302 22.70 -13.54 13.99
C SER A 302 22.25 -14.88 14.56
N ASN A 303 22.21 -15.93 13.70
CA ASN A 303 21.85 -17.28 14.12
C ASN A 303 22.90 -17.90 15.05
N THR A 304 24.17 -17.53 14.92
CA THR A 304 25.27 -18.05 15.73
C THR A 304 25.26 -17.47 17.16
N GLU A 305 24.96 -16.19 17.27
CA GLU A 305 24.97 -15.45 18.53
C GLU A 305 23.58 -15.38 19.19
N GLN A 306 22.53 -15.75 18.45
CA GLN A 306 21.11 -15.63 18.86
C GLN A 306 20.72 -14.21 19.25
N ILE A 307 21.27 -13.23 18.54
CA ILE A 307 21.08 -11.80 18.81
C ILE A 307 20.40 -11.13 17.60
N GLY A 308 19.43 -10.27 17.87
CA GLY A 308 18.85 -9.32 16.93
C GLY A 308 19.43 -7.93 17.15
N PHE A 309 19.82 -7.24 16.09
CA PHE A 309 20.33 -5.87 16.16
C PHE A 309 19.71 -4.96 15.10
N GLY A 310 19.49 -3.70 15.50
CA GLY A 310 18.87 -2.70 14.66
C GLY A 310 19.80 -2.23 13.54
N LEU A 311 19.23 -2.05 12.33
CA LEU A 311 19.97 -1.58 11.16
C LEU A 311 19.55 -0.17 10.76
N TYR A 312 18.26 0.07 10.58
CA TYR A 312 17.73 1.32 10.06
C TYR A 312 16.29 1.55 10.51
N GLY A 313 15.88 2.81 10.63
CA GLY A 313 14.53 3.23 10.95
C GLY A 313 13.99 4.24 9.93
N HIS A 314 12.77 4.00 9.42
CA HIS A 314 12.03 4.97 8.61
C HIS A 314 10.85 5.49 9.42
N HIS A 315 10.73 6.82 9.53
CA HIS A 315 9.88 7.54 10.49
C HIS A 315 10.11 7.11 11.96
N LEU A 316 11.29 6.58 12.21
CA LEU A 316 11.86 6.24 13.52
C LEU A 316 13.28 6.78 13.58
N ASN A 317 13.75 7.14 14.76
CA ASN A 317 15.14 7.58 14.92
C ASN A 317 16.11 6.41 14.66
N THR A 318 16.86 6.47 13.55
CA THR A 318 17.78 5.41 13.13
C THR A 318 18.88 5.16 14.17
N GLU A 319 19.40 6.19 14.86
CA GLU A 319 20.42 6.01 15.90
C GLU A 319 19.88 5.23 17.11
N LEU A 320 18.60 5.45 17.47
CA LEU A 320 17.95 4.67 18.52
C LEU A 320 17.73 3.22 18.08
N ILE A 321 17.34 2.99 16.84
CA ILE A 321 17.20 1.64 16.29
C ILE A 321 18.56 0.93 16.30
N GLN A 322 19.63 1.57 15.86
CA GLN A 322 20.99 0.98 15.79
C GLN A 322 21.59 0.66 17.17
N LYS A 323 21.12 1.31 18.24
CA LYS A 323 21.51 0.98 19.63
C LYS A 323 20.84 -0.28 20.16
N ILE A 324 19.79 -0.77 19.50
CA ILE A 324 19.10 -1.99 19.92
C ILE A 324 19.97 -3.19 19.58
N ASN A 325 20.32 -3.94 20.62
CA ASN A 325 21.02 -5.20 20.54
C ASN A 325 20.36 -6.13 21.57
N GLU A 326 19.52 -7.07 21.10
CA GLU A 326 18.64 -7.84 21.97
C GLU A 326 18.83 -9.33 21.79
N ASP A 327 18.98 -10.03 22.90
CA ASP A 327 18.99 -11.50 22.90
C ASP A 327 17.60 -12.04 22.50
N ILE A 328 17.56 -12.96 21.56
CA ILE A 328 16.31 -13.59 21.11
C ILE A 328 15.58 -14.29 22.26
N ASN A 329 16.27 -14.69 23.31
CA ASN A 329 15.66 -15.28 24.50
C ASN A 329 14.70 -14.29 25.20
N ASN A 330 14.93 -12.99 25.06
CA ASN A 330 14.08 -11.92 25.60
C ASN A 330 12.87 -11.60 24.68
N LEU A 331 12.76 -12.30 23.53
CA LEU A 331 11.72 -12.14 22.54
C LEU A 331 10.94 -13.45 22.36
N PRO A 332 10.05 -13.83 23.31
CA PRO A 332 9.45 -15.18 23.36
C PRO A 332 8.72 -15.59 22.07
N ILE A 333 8.04 -14.64 21.41
CA ILE A 333 7.29 -14.89 20.18
C ILE A 333 8.23 -15.17 19.02
N ILE A 334 9.31 -14.38 18.89
CA ILE A 334 10.33 -14.56 17.85
C ILE A 334 11.07 -15.87 18.08
N LYS A 335 11.49 -16.14 19.33
CA LYS A 335 12.13 -17.39 19.72
C LYS A 335 11.30 -18.61 19.37
N LYS A 336 10.01 -18.62 19.72
CA LYS A 336 9.08 -19.72 19.39
C LYS A 336 8.94 -19.91 17.88
N SER A 337 8.93 -18.83 17.11
CA SER A 337 8.85 -18.89 15.66
C SER A 337 10.15 -19.43 15.06
N LEU A 338 11.31 -18.98 15.54
CA LEU A 338 12.63 -19.49 15.12
C LEU A 338 12.82 -20.97 15.49
N GLN A 339 12.41 -21.40 16.66
CA GLN A 339 12.47 -22.80 17.07
C GLN A 339 11.62 -23.69 16.16
N LYS A 340 10.41 -23.25 15.80
CA LYS A 340 9.60 -23.97 14.81
C LYS A 340 10.31 -24.08 13.46
N LEU A 341 11.01 -23.04 13.04
CA LEU A 341 11.81 -23.04 11.83
C LEU A 341 12.95 -24.07 11.89
N GLN A 342 13.67 -24.13 12.99
CA GLN A 342 14.77 -25.08 13.20
C GLN A 342 14.29 -26.54 13.24
N LEU A 343 13.15 -26.81 13.88
CA LEU A 343 12.58 -28.17 14.00
C LEU A 343 12.07 -28.74 12.68
N LEU A 344 11.60 -27.89 11.75
CA LEU A 344 11.07 -28.31 10.47
C LEU A 344 12.14 -28.52 9.40
N GLY A 345 13.42 -28.17 9.66
CA GLY A 345 14.57 -28.36 8.79
C GLY A 345 14.44 -27.68 7.42
N GLU A 346 15.17 -28.16 6.41
CA GLU A 346 15.19 -27.61 5.05
C GLU A 346 13.82 -27.63 4.32
N ARG A 347 12.80 -28.22 4.91
CA ARG A 347 11.44 -28.26 4.36
C ARG A 347 10.63 -26.99 4.61
N ILE A 348 11.21 -25.98 5.27
CA ILE A 348 10.49 -24.73 5.55
C ILE A 348 10.43 -23.88 4.28
N LYS A 349 9.36 -24.03 3.54
CA LYS A 349 9.08 -23.19 2.38
C LYS A 349 8.41 -21.86 2.73
N LYS A 350 8.00 -21.59 3.99
CA LYS A 350 7.21 -20.42 4.35
C LYS A 350 7.50 -19.93 5.78
N VAL A 351 8.25 -18.85 5.91
CA VAL A 351 8.31 -18.02 7.12
C VAL A 351 7.17 -17.01 7.02
N HIS A 352 6.29 -16.97 8.03
CA HIS A 352 5.13 -16.06 8.01
C HIS A 352 5.36 -14.83 8.87
N PRO A 353 4.81 -13.66 8.47
CA PRO A 353 4.77 -12.49 9.34
C PRO A 353 4.01 -12.78 10.63
N ILE A 354 4.42 -12.11 11.69
CA ILE A 354 3.82 -12.21 13.02
C ILE A 354 3.09 -10.91 13.31
N TYR A 355 1.79 -10.98 13.59
CA TYR A 355 1.03 -9.83 14.07
C TYR A 355 0.79 -9.94 15.57
N MET A 356 0.96 -8.83 16.28
CA MET A 356 0.63 -8.67 17.69
C MET A 356 -0.32 -7.49 17.85
N ALA A 357 -1.54 -7.75 18.31
CA ALA A 357 -2.53 -6.71 18.63
C ALA A 357 -2.08 -5.87 19.85
N GLU A 358 -1.32 -6.49 20.76
CA GLU A 358 -0.70 -5.87 21.93
C GLU A 358 0.80 -6.18 21.91
N ALA A 359 1.62 -5.18 21.59
CA ALA A 359 3.08 -5.32 21.48
C ALA A 359 3.73 -5.74 22.83
N SER A 360 3.14 -5.34 23.94
CA SER A 360 3.60 -5.67 25.30
C SER A 360 3.56 -7.17 25.62
N GLY A 361 2.76 -7.94 24.89
CA GLY A 361 2.69 -9.40 25.04
C GLY A 361 3.87 -10.16 24.45
N GLY A 362 4.76 -9.52 23.69
CA GLY A 362 5.83 -10.21 22.98
C GLY A 362 7.14 -9.45 22.83
N LEU A 363 7.18 -8.17 23.18
CA LEU A 363 8.37 -7.33 23.14
C LEU A 363 8.72 -6.80 24.53
N PRO A 364 10.02 -6.55 24.82
CA PRO A 364 10.45 -5.94 26.06
C PRO A 364 9.76 -4.59 26.30
N ILE A 365 9.29 -4.38 27.53
CA ILE A 365 8.49 -3.20 27.90
C ILE A 365 9.20 -1.89 27.62
N GLN A 366 10.53 -1.86 27.74
CA GLN A 366 11.36 -0.70 27.43
C GLN A 366 11.19 -0.21 25.99
N TYR A 367 11.13 -1.12 24.99
CA TYR A 367 10.92 -0.75 23.60
C TYR A 367 9.47 -0.38 23.31
N VAL A 368 8.52 -1.07 23.97
CA VAL A 368 7.09 -0.72 23.87
C VAL A 368 6.85 0.70 24.34
N GLN A 369 7.46 1.10 25.43
CA GLN A 369 7.36 2.47 25.97
C GLN A 369 8.14 3.48 25.12
N GLN A 370 9.38 3.16 24.75
CA GLN A 370 10.27 4.06 24.01
C GLN A 370 9.70 4.45 22.65
N PHE A 371 9.05 3.51 21.94
CA PHE A 371 8.47 3.72 20.62
C PHE A 371 6.95 3.89 20.64
N GLU A 372 6.33 3.87 21.82
CA GLU A 372 4.88 3.97 22.01
C GLU A 372 4.13 2.94 21.17
N LEU A 373 4.57 1.66 21.22
CA LEU A 373 4.00 0.57 20.40
C LEU A 373 2.69 0.09 21.02
N LYS A 374 1.63 0.02 20.20
CA LYS A 374 0.35 -0.61 20.58
C LYS A 374 0.18 -1.93 19.83
N SER A 375 -0.02 -1.89 18.53
CA SER A 375 -0.01 -3.06 17.65
C SER A 375 1.23 -3.04 16.77
N ILE A 376 1.73 -4.22 16.40
CA ILE A 376 2.92 -4.34 15.55
C ILE A 376 2.85 -5.57 14.64
N VAL A 377 3.43 -5.46 13.45
CA VAL A 377 3.68 -6.58 12.55
C VAL A 377 5.18 -6.78 12.39
N ILE A 378 5.63 -8.02 12.49
CA ILE A 378 7.02 -8.42 12.26
C ILE A 378 7.05 -9.20 10.96
N ALA A 379 7.60 -8.61 9.91
CA ALA A 379 7.77 -9.22 8.60
C ALA A 379 9.18 -9.82 8.48
N PRO A 380 9.32 -11.13 8.22
CA PRO A 380 10.62 -11.78 8.09
C PRO A 380 11.35 -11.32 6.83
N ILE A 381 12.63 -11.01 6.95
CA ILE A 381 13.53 -10.76 5.82
C ILE A 381 14.27 -12.06 5.52
N TYR A 382 13.93 -12.66 4.41
CA TYR A 382 14.32 -14.01 4.06
C TYR A 382 14.95 -14.05 2.66
N VAL A 383 16.05 -14.81 2.50
CA VAL A 383 16.73 -15.03 1.23
C VAL A 383 16.28 -16.39 0.68
N PRO A 384 15.35 -16.42 -0.31
CA PRO A 384 14.86 -17.66 -0.88
C PRO A 384 15.93 -18.54 -1.51
N SER A 385 16.89 -17.91 -2.21
CA SER A 385 18.00 -18.59 -2.88
C SER A 385 18.92 -19.37 -1.92
N GLU A 386 19.08 -18.88 -0.69
CA GLU A 386 19.88 -19.49 0.37
C GLU A 386 19.06 -20.23 1.43
N SER A 387 17.75 -20.21 1.33
CA SER A 387 16.81 -20.69 2.37
C SER A 387 17.13 -20.14 3.77
N LYS A 388 17.50 -18.85 3.85
CA LYS A 388 18.06 -18.23 5.05
C LYS A 388 17.27 -17.02 5.52
N LEU A 389 16.90 -17.02 6.80
CA LEU A 389 16.37 -15.83 7.48
C LEU A 389 17.55 -14.95 7.90
N ILE A 390 17.54 -13.67 7.50
CA ILE A 390 18.60 -12.70 7.79
C ILE A 390 18.18 -11.58 8.73
N GLY A 391 16.88 -11.43 8.94
CA GLY A 391 16.36 -10.36 9.79
C GLY A 391 14.85 -10.25 9.77
N ALA A 392 14.35 -9.11 10.21
CA ALA A 392 12.93 -8.78 10.18
C ALA A 392 12.70 -7.28 10.07
N ALA A 393 11.59 -6.89 9.45
CA ALA A 393 11.05 -5.55 9.49
C ALA A 393 9.91 -5.47 10.51
N PHE A 394 9.98 -4.50 11.40
CA PHE A 394 8.99 -4.20 12.43
C PHE A 394 8.17 -3.00 11.97
N LEU A 395 6.86 -3.18 11.85
CA LEU A 395 5.96 -2.26 11.16
C LEU A 395 4.79 -1.89 12.05
N ASP A 396 4.46 -0.60 12.12
CA ASP A 396 3.29 -0.11 12.84
C ASP A 396 2.65 1.11 12.14
N GLN A 397 1.52 1.57 12.66
CA GLN A 397 0.78 2.73 12.14
C GLN A 397 0.98 4.03 12.95
N GLY A 398 2.07 4.11 13.70
CA GLY A 398 2.41 5.28 14.49
C GLY A 398 2.22 5.10 16.01
N PRO A 399 2.64 6.08 16.81
CA PRO A 399 2.59 6.01 18.27
C PRO A 399 1.20 5.71 18.81
N GLY A 400 1.07 4.72 19.68
CA GLY A 400 -0.18 4.37 20.36
C GLY A 400 -1.30 3.84 19.46
N GLN A 401 -1.05 3.63 18.15
CA GLN A 401 -2.08 3.17 17.22
C GLN A 401 -2.28 1.66 17.29
N GLN A 402 -3.55 1.27 17.35
CA GLN A 402 -3.98 -0.12 17.21
C GLN A 402 -4.55 -0.34 15.80
N PHE A 403 -4.23 -1.48 15.18
CA PHE A 403 -4.68 -1.81 13.83
C PHE A 403 -4.89 -3.33 13.69
N GLU A 404 -5.55 -3.73 12.61
CA GLU A 404 -5.72 -5.11 12.20
C GLU A 404 -5.00 -5.37 10.87
N VAL A 405 -4.68 -6.62 10.59
CA VAL A 405 -3.94 -7.02 9.39
C VAL A 405 -4.81 -7.96 8.56
N SER A 406 -5.06 -7.59 7.32
CA SER A 406 -5.80 -8.45 6.37
C SER A 406 -4.95 -9.65 5.94
N ARG A 407 -5.61 -10.68 5.41
CA ARG A 407 -4.93 -11.87 4.89
C ARG A 407 -3.97 -11.53 3.74
N ASP A 408 -4.37 -10.60 2.89
CA ASP A 408 -3.57 -10.20 1.72
C ASP A 408 -2.32 -9.44 2.13
N THR A 409 -2.39 -8.65 3.21
CA THR A 409 -1.22 -7.98 3.82
C THR A 409 -0.13 -8.99 4.19
N TYR A 410 -0.49 -10.15 4.76
CA TYR A 410 0.51 -11.18 5.10
C TYR A 410 1.25 -11.70 3.88
N THR A 411 0.53 -11.97 2.79
CA THR A 411 1.12 -12.48 1.55
C THR A 411 2.08 -11.45 0.93
N THR A 412 1.69 -10.19 0.94
CA THR A 412 2.51 -9.10 0.39
C THR A 412 3.73 -8.82 1.26
N LEU A 413 3.59 -8.81 2.58
CA LEU A 413 4.72 -8.69 3.52
C LEU A 413 5.76 -9.81 3.32
N MET A 414 5.32 -11.03 3.03
CA MET A 414 6.23 -12.12 2.69
C MET A 414 7.01 -11.83 1.40
N LYS A 415 6.34 -11.32 0.36
CA LYS A 415 6.99 -10.95 -0.90
C LYS A 415 7.99 -9.83 -0.73
N PHE A 416 7.62 -8.78 0.00
CA PHE A 416 8.52 -7.68 0.34
C PHE A 416 9.74 -8.17 1.12
N GLY A 417 9.54 -9.01 2.14
CA GLY A 417 10.62 -9.58 2.92
C GLY A 417 11.58 -10.46 2.10
N GLN A 418 11.06 -11.22 1.13
CA GLN A 418 11.86 -12.00 0.19
C GLN A 418 12.69 -11.09 -0.72
N SER A 419 12.08 -10.10 -1.35
CA SER A 419 12.77 -9.16 -2.24
C SER A 419 13.83 -8.35 -1.49
N ALA A 420 13.51 -7.87 -0.29
CA ALA A 420 14.47 -7.19 0.59
C ALA A 420 15.64 -8.11 0.97
N GLY A 421 15.36 -9.39 1.25
CA GLY A 421 16.38 -10.38 1.56
C GLY A 421 17.37 -10.58 0.42
N GLU A 422 16.89 -10.76 -0.81
CA GLU A 422 17.75 -10.93 -2.00
C GLU A 422 18.61 -9.68 -2.26
N ILE A 423 18.07 -8.47 -2.09
CA ILE A 423 18.85 -7.24 -2.24
C ILE A 423 19.92 -7.13 -1.15
N LEU A 424 19.59 -7.39 0.11
CA LEU A 424 20.57 -7.35 1.21
C LEU A 424 21.65 -8.43 1.05
N ALA A 425 21.30 -9.61 0.54
CA ALA A 425 22.27 -10.66 0.21
C ALA A 425 23.27 -10.19 -0.85
N LYS A 426 22.78 -9.53 -1.92
CA LYS A 426 23.60 -8.95 -2.99
C LYS A 426 24.66 -7.96 -2.46
N PHE A 427 24.33 -7.17 -1.44
CA PHE A 427 25.27 -6.25 -0.80
C PHE A 427 26.15 -6.89 0.28
N GLY A 428 26.13 -8.21 0.41
CA GLY A 428 26.94 -8.94 1.38
C GLY A 428 26.49 -8.80 2.82
N ALA A 429 25.30 -8.25 3.08
CA ALA A 429 24.73 -8.16 4.41
C ALA A 429 24.51 -9.54 5.07
N VAL A 430 24.43 -10.60 4.26
CA VAL A 430 24.25 -12.00 4.67
C VAL A 430 25.56 -12.70 4.98
N ASN A 431 26.67 -12.26 4.38
CA ASN A 431 27.99 -12.94 4.42
C ASN A 431 29.04 -12.14 5.19
N ARG A 432 28.71 -11.51 6.31
CA ARG A 432 29.73 -10.86 7.17
C ARG A 432 30.66 -11.86 7.85
N LYS A 433 31.11 -12.89 7.14
CA LYS A 433 32.27 -13.66 7.57
C LYS A 433 33.59 -13.15 7.01
N ASN A 434 33.61 -12.32 5.93
CA ASN A 434 34.86 -12.01 5.25
C ASN A 434 34.88 -10.74 4.37
N THR A 435 34.36 -9.58 4.78
CA THR A 435 34.78 -8.35 4.08
C THR A 435 34.70 -7.13 5.01
N SER A 436 35.86 -6.66 5.34
CA SER A 436 36.19 -5.38 5.95
C SER A 436 35.74 -4.20 5.10
N ASN A 437 34.62 -3.55 5.48
CA ASN A 437 34.41 -2.09 5.41
C ASN A 437 32.96 -1.76 5.76
N GLY A 438 32.65 -1.69 7.06
CA GLY A 438 31.38 -1.14 7.52
C GLY A 438 30.89 -1.79 8.80
N LEU A 439 30.94 -1.03 9.89
CA LEU A 439 30.38 -1.25 11.23
C LEU A 439 30.53 -2.67 11.79
N THR A 440 31.68 -2.94 12.34
CA THR A 440 31.93 -4.09 13.21
C THR A 440 31.07 -3.95 14.47
N HIS A 441 30.01 -4.78 14.57
CA HIS A 441 29.21 -4.81 15.80
C HIS A 441 29.94 -5.65 16.86
N LEU A 442 30.57 -4.91 17.76
CA LEU A 442 31.05 -5.49 19.00
C LEU A 442 29.89 -5.58 19.98
N SER A 443 29.79 -6.66 20.73
CA SER A 443 28.84 -6.77 21.83
C SER A 443 29.15 -5.72 22.93
N SER A 444 28.18 -5.42 23.77
CA SER A 444 28.39 -4.46 24.90
C SER A 444 29.62 -4.85 25.73
N ARG A 445 29.81 -6.15 25.94
CA ARG A 445 30.95 -6.66 26.73
C ARG A 445 32.28 -6.53 25.96
N GLU A 446 32.30 -6.74 24.66
CA GLU A 446 33.46 -6.50 23.81
C GLU A 446 33.82 -5.01 23.74
N ILE A 447 32.82 -4.11 23.72
CA ILE A 447 33.04 -2.66 23.79
C ILE A 447 33.61 -2.26 25.12
N GLU A 448 33.13 -2.81 26.23
CA GLU A 448 33.68 -2.55 27.59
C GLU A 448 35.14 -2.98 27.66
N VAL A 449 35.47 -4.20 27.22
CA VAL A 449 36.85 -4.68 27.16
C VAL A 449 37.70 -3.76 26.26
N LEU A 450 37.20 -3.41 25.08
CA LEU A 450 37.93 -2.57 24.12
C LEU A 450 38.21 -1.15 24.67
N LYS A 451 37.25 -0.56 25.38
CA LYS A 451 37.43 0.74 26.04
C LYS A 451 38.57 0.70 27.08
N LEU A 452 38.55 -0.28 27.98
CA LEU A 452 39.59 -0.43 28.99
C LEU A 452 40.98 -0.63 28.36
N VAL A 453 41.06 -1.45 27.31
CA VAL A 453 42.29 -1.67 26.56
C VAL A 453 42.74 -0.41 25.80
N ALA A 454 41.81 0.40 25.30
CA ALA A 454 42.10 1.69 24.67
C ALA A 454 42.59 2.74 25.67
N GLU A 455 42.12 2.69 26.92
CA GLU A 455 42.61 3.50 28.04
C GLU A 455 43.97 3.03 28.57
N GLY A 456 44.50 1.94 28.04
CA GLY A 456 45.82 1.43 28.39
C GLY A 456 45.85 0.28 29.37
N ALA A 457 44.71 -0.22 29.84
CA ALA A 457 44.65 -1.34 30.75
C ALA A 457 45.27 -2.62 30.17
N SER A 458 46.03 -3.32 30.98
CA SER A 458 46.47 -4.69 30.67
C SER A 458 45.29 -5.69 30.71
N THR A 459 45.48 -6.88 30.19
CA THR A 459 44.46 -7.96 30.23
C THR A 459 44.09 -8.32 31.67
N ILE A 460 45.04 -8.24 32.61
CA ILE A 460 44.82 -8.52 34.03
C ILE A 460 43.97 -7.41 34.66
N GLU A 461 44.36 -6.14 34.45
CA GLU A 461 43.62 -4.99 34.98
C GLU A 461 42.20 -4.91 34.41
N ALA A 462 42.01 -5.19 33.12
CA ALA A 462 40.69 -5.25 32.50
C ALA A 462 39.86 -6.42 33.06
N ALA A 463 40.47 -7.57 33.37
CA ALA A 463 39.83 -8.68 34.01
C ALA A 463 39.34 -8.38 35.40
N ASP A 464 40.19 -7.71 36.22
CA ASP A 464 39.85 -7.28 37.58
C ASP A 464 38.69 -6.28 37.56
N GLN A 465 38.73 -5.27 36.67
CA GLN A 465 37.68 -4.25 36.58
C GLN A 465 36.33 -4.80 36.12
N LEU A 466 36.35 -5.79 35.22
CA LEU A 466 35.15 -6.40 34.71
C LEU A 466 34.65 -7.64 35.45
N HIS A 467 35.38 -8.01 36.53
CA HIS A 467 35.13 -9.24 37.30
C HIS A 467 35.12 -10.50 36.42
N LEU A 468 36.07 -10.59 35.50
CA LEU A 468 36.26 -11.72 34.58
C LEU A 468 37.61 -12.42 34.85
N SER A 469 37.78 -13.60 34.26
CA SER A 469 39.09 -14.24 34.19
C SER A 469 39.98 -13.58 33.13
N GLU A 470 41.31 -13.54 33.34
CA GLU A 470 42.25 -13.09 32.32
C GLU A 470 42.09 -13.82 31.00
N TYR A 471 41.81 -15.10 31.05
CA TYR A 471 41.51 -15.94 29.87
C TYR A 471 40.30 -15.43 29.10
N THR A 472 39.21 -15.09 29.77
CA THR A 472 38.00 -14.54 29.18
C THR A 472 38.25 -13.21 28.47
N VAL A 473 39.06 -12.32 29.10
CA VAL A 473 39.41 -11.02 28.48
C VAL A 473 40.30 -11.22 27.24
N ARG A 474 41.22 -12.19 27.26
CA ARG A 474 42.02 -12.54 26.08
C ARG A 474 41.14 -13.06 24.94
N ASP A 475 40.14 -13.87 25.27
CA ASP A 475 39.19 -14.36 24.29
C ASP A 475 38.37 -13.23 23.66
N TYR A 476 37.90 -12.26 24.47
CA TYR A 476 37.22 -11.07 23.97
C TYR A 476 38.14 -10.27 23.05
N ILE A 477 39.40 -9.99 23.47
CA ILE A 477 40.35 -9.27 22.61
C ILE A 477 40.61 -10.01 21.28
N SER A 478 40.73 -11.33 21.30
CA SER A 478 40.90 -12.16 20.11
C SER A 478 39.67 -12.07 19.19
N THR A 479 38.49 -12.14 19.77
CA THR A 479 37.22 -12.00 19.06
C THR A 479 37.05 -10.60 18.48
N ILE A 480 37.38 -9.56 19.22
CA ILE A 480 37.38 -8.17 18.76
C ILE A 480 38.33 -8.00 17.56
N MET A 481 39.56 -8.50 17.68
CA MET A 481 40.56 -8.45 16.59
C MET A 481 40.04 -9.17 15.34
N GLN A 482 39.41 -10.33 15.50
CA GLN A 482 38.82 -11.09 14.43
C GLN A 482 37.63 -10.34 13.80
N LYS A 483 36.71 -9.84 14.62
CA LYS A 483 35.55 -9.06 14.17
C LYS A 483 35.97 -7.79 13.44
N MET A 484 36.98 -7.10 13.91
CA MET A 484 37.51 -5.87 13.31
C MET A 484 38.54 -6.12 12.21
N ASN A 485 38.82 -7.37 11.88
CA ASN A 485 39.87 -7.77 10.93
C ASN A 485 41.20 -7.04 11.22
N ALA A 486 41.58 -7.00 12.49
CA ALA A 486 42.78 -6.32 12.95
C ALA A 486 43.90 -7.34 13.21
N LYS A 487 45.12 -6.99 12.81
CA LYS A 487 46.30 -7.87 12.95
C LYS A 487 46.86 -7.90 14.39
N ASN A 488 46.52 -6.88 15.17
CA ASN A 488 46.93 -6.76 16.57
C ASN A 488 45.92 -5.86 17.31
N ARG A 489 46.02 -5.84 18.66
CA ARG A 489 45.11 -5.08 19.54
C ARG A 489 45.17 -3.56 19.28
N THR A 490 46.31 -3.01 18.92
CA THR A 490 46.48 -1.58 18.64
C THR A 490 45.73 -1.20 17.35
N GLU A 491 45.82 -2.04 16.31
CA GLU A 491 45.06 -1.83 15.09
C GLU A 491 43.52 -1.93 15.33
N ALA A 492 43.11 -2.84 16.22
CA ALA A 492 41.70 -2.94 16.62
C ALA A 492 41.19 -1.65 17.28
N ILE A 493 41.98 -1.10 18.23
CA ILE A 493 41.67 0.17 18.89
C ILE A 493 41.59 1.33 17.89
N VAL A 494 42.57 1.47 17.01
CA VAL A 494 42.59 2.54 15.98
C VAL A 494 41.38 2.43 15.06
N LYS A 495 41.03 1.22 14.65
CA LYS A 495 39.81 0.99 13.82
C LYS A 495 38.53 1.35 14.58
N ALA A 496 38.44 1.02 15.87
CA ALA A 496 37.28 1.32 16.70
C ALA A 496 37.09 2.83 16.89
N ILE A 497 38.17 3.56 17.14
CA ILE A 497 38.16 5.03 17.26
C ILE A 497 37.73 5.66 15.92
N ARG A 498 38.31 5.22 14.80
CA ARG A 498 37.95 5.75 13.45
C ARG A 498 36.52 5.46 13.03
N SER A 499 35.95 4.38 13.51
CA SER A 499 34.55 4.00 13.25
C SER A 499 33.55 4.52 14.29
N GLY A 500 34.01 5.31 15.29
CA GLY A 500 33.14 5.90 16.33
C GLY A 500 32.52 4.87 17.29
N ILE A 501 33.15 3.70 17.45
CA ILE A 501 32.68 2.65 18.39
C ILE A 501 33.10 2.97 19.83
N ILE A 502 34.28 3.55 19.99
CA ILE A 502 34.82 4.02 21.28
C ILE A 502 35.39 5.41 21.10
#